data_7ce745c159f6d5dfcfea5e590edb8474
#
_entry.id   7ce745c159f6d5dfcfea5e590edb8474
#
_cell.length_a   1.000
_cell.length_b   1.000
_cell.length_c   1.000
_cell.angle_alpha   90.00
_cell.angle_beta   90.00
_cell.angle_gamma   90.00
#
_symmetry.space_group_name_H-M   'P 1'
#
loop_
_entity.id
_entity.type
_entity.pdbx_description
1 polymer ?
#
loop_
_entity_poly.entity_id
_entity_poly.type
_entity_poly.pdbx_seq_one_letter_code
_entity_poly.pdbx_strand_id
1 'polypeptide(L)'
;MTKLLVLSDSHGGRPAIERVLMKESKSIDALIFLGDGLRDLELALTLYPKLRAYSVAGNCDYGALEPTDGLAAFDGVVIFYTHGHMYGVKYDLDTLADAASARGAEVALFGHTHIPHAEARSGVFLFNPGSCGRCYTCLLYTSDAADD
;
A
#
# COMPACT_ATOMS: atom_id res chain seq x y z
N MET A 1 0.26 1.15 18.96
CA MET A 1 0.88 0.59 17.74
C MET A 1 -0.18 0.21 16.74
N THR A 2 -0.05 0.64 15.52
CA THR A 2 -0.98 0.34 14.45
C THR A 2 -0.39 -0.71 13.53
N LYS A 3 -1.17 -1.73 13.24
CA LYS A 3 -0.77 -2.81 12.33
C LYS A 3 -1.50 -2.63 11.01
N LEU A 4 -0.75 -2.40 9.94
CA LEU A 4 -1.28 -2.16 8.60
C LEU A 4 -0.97 -3.35 7.70
N LEU A 5 -1.98 -3.81 6.97
CA LEU A 5 -1.78 -4.78 5.90
C LEU A 5 -1.63 -4.00 4.59
N VAL A 6 -0.53 -4.20 3.90
CA VAL A 6 -0.23 -3.50 2.64
C VAL A 6 -0.25 -4.50 1.50
N LEU A 7 -1.10 -4.28 0.53
CA LEU A 7 -1.24 -5.14 -0.64
C LEU A 7 -1.19 -4.31 -1.92
N SER A 8 -0.81 -4.94 -3.03
CA SER A 8 -0.73 -4.28 -4.32
C SER A 8 -0.80 -5.28 -5.46
N ASP A 9 -1.24 -4.81 -6.63
CA ASP A 9 -1.07 -5.52 -7.90
C ASP A 9 -1.65 -6.94 -7.87
N SER A 10 -2.94 -7.06 -7.57
CA SER A 10 -3.62 -8.36 -7.57
C SER A 10 -3.89 -8.88 -8.98
N HIS A 11 -4.12 -7.98 -9.94
CA HIS A 11 -4.31 -8.32 -11.36
C HIS A 11 -5.25 -9.52 -11.58
N GLY A 12 -6.45 -9.45 -11.02
CA GLY A 12 -7.42 -10.51 -11.12
C GLY A 12 -7.26 -11.61 -10.08
N GLY A 13 -6.28 -11.48 -9.18
CA GLY A 13 -6.01 -12.45 -8.14
C GLY A 13 -6.83 -12.24 -6.86
N ARG A 14 -8.14 -12.03 -6.99
CA ARG A 14 -9.01 -11.85 -5.83
C ARG A 14 -8.84 -12.94 -4.77
N PRO A 15 -8.67 -14.24 -5.13
CA PRO A 15 -8.47 -15.27 -4.12
C PRO A 15 -7.26 -15.03 -3.22
N ALA A 16 -6.20 -14.38 -3.75
CA ALA A 16 -5.04 -14.06 -2.93
C ALA A 16 -5.39 -13.03 -1.87
N ILE A 17 -6.17 -12.00 -2.24
CA ILE A 17 -6.64 -11.01 -1.28
C ILE A 17 -7.53 -11.68 -0.23
N GLU A 18 -8.44 -12.54 -0.65
CA GLU A 18 -9.36 -13.22 0.25
C GLU A 18 -8.61 -14.09 1.26
N ARG A 19 -7.57 -14.80 0.82
CA ARG A 19 -6.77 -15.64 1.72
C ARG A 19 -6.07 -14.81 2.79
N VAL A 20 -5.49 -13.68 2.40
CA VAL A 20 -4.79 -12.82 3.34
C VAL A 20 -5.78 -12.21 4.33
N LEU A 21 -6.94 -11.78 3.88
CA LEU A 21 -7.97 -11.21 4.77
C LEU A 21 -8.51 -12.26 5.74
N MET A 22 -8.68 -13.49 5.29
CA MET A 22 -9.12 -14.56 6.16
C MET A 22 -8.12 -14.79 7.30
N LYS A 23 -6.85 -14.65 7.01
CA LYS A 23 -5.79 -14.87 7.99
C LYS A 23 -5.58 -13.66 8.90
N GLU A 24 -5.63 -12.44 8.35
CA GLU A 24 -5.15 -11.24 9.05
C GLU A 24 -6.24 -10.27 9.46
N SER A 25 -7.46 -10.37 8.97
CA SER A 25 -8.47 -9.33 9.15
C SER A 25 -8.74 -8.98 10.61
N LYS A 26 -8.62 -9.93 11.52
CA LYS A 26 -8.89 -9.70 12.94
C LYS A 26 -7.72 -9.05 13.67
N SER A 27 -6.54 -9.07 13.08
CA SER A 27 -5.32 -8.58 13.74
C SER A 27 -4.85 -7.25 13.20
N ILE A 28 -5.40 -6.78 12.08
CA ILE A 28 -4.97 -5.53 11.46
C ILE A 28 -5.92 -4.38 11.82
N ASP A 29 -5.36 -3.18 11.86
CA ASP A 29 -6.13 -1.97 12.13
C ASP A 29 -6.65 -1.36 10.83
N ALA A 30 -5.93 -1.55 9.72
CA ALA A 30 -6.34 -1.03 8.42
C ALA A 30 -5.63 -1.78 7.30
N LEU A 31 -6.22 -1.69 6.11
CA LEU A 31 -5.65 -2.21 4.88
C LEU A 31 -5.32 -1.03 3.96
N ILE A 32 -4.14 -1.05 3.35
CA ILE A 32 -3.77 -0.09 2.31
C ILE A 32 -3.51 -0.88 1.03
N PHE A 33 -4.26 -0.56 -0.02
CA PHE A 33 -4.14 -1.22 -1.31
C PHE A 33 -3.59 -0.25 -2.35
N LEU A 34 -2.52 -0.64 -3.02
CA LEU A 34 -1.72 0.24 -3.85
C LEU A 34 -2.04 0.17 -5.35
N GLY A 35 -3.20 -0.38 -5.70
CA GLY A 35 -3.67 -0.32 -7.08
C GLY A 35 -3.43 -1.57 -7.92
N ASP A 36 -3.95 -1.54 -9.13
CA ASP A 36 -3.95 -2.64 -10.10
C ASP A 36 -4.70 -3.86 -9.55
N GLY A 37 -5.95 -3.65 -9.18
CA GLY A 37 -6.82 -4.68 -8.67
C GLY A 37 -7.92 -4.12 -7.79
N LEU A 38 -8.33 -2.86 -7.99
CA LEU A 38 -9.40 -2.26 -7.18
C LEU A 38 -10.68 -3.07 -7.22
N ARG A 39 -11.02 -3.67 -8.36
CA ARG A 39 -12.21 -4.49 -8.45
C ARG A 39 -12.07 -5.76 -7.61
N ASP A 40 -10.88 -6.37 -7.61
CA ASP A 40 -10.61 -7.52 -6.76
C ASP A 40 -10.79 -7.15 -5.29
N LEU A 41 -10.25 -5.99 -4.90
CA LEU A 41 -10.35 -5.51 -3.53
C LEU A 41 -11.81 -5.26 -3.14
N GLU A 42 -12.56 -4.58 -4.00
CA GLU A 42 -13.96 -4.27 -3.74
C GLU A 42 -14.76 -5.54 -3.47
N LEU A 43 -14.58 -6.55 -4.31
CA LEU A 43 -15.27 -7.81 -4.15
C LEU A 43 -14.84 -8.56 -2.89
N ALA A 44 -13.54 -8.55 -2.60
CA ALA A 44 -13.03 -9.23 -1.41
C ALA A 44 -13.53 -8.57 -0.12
N LEU A 45 -13.70 -7.25 -0.12
CA LEU A 45 -14.13 -6.52 1.07
C LEU A 45 -15.61 -6.67 1.38
N THR A 46 -16.39 -7.27 0.49
CA THR A 46 -17.83 -7.47 0.78
C THR A 46 -18.07 -8.29 2.03
N LEU A 47 -17.12 -9.15 2.39
CA LEU A 47 -17.21 -9.97 3.61
C LEU A 47 -16.64 -9.27 4.84
N TYR A 48 -16.07 -8.07 4.67
CA TYR A 48 -15.39 -7.35 5.74
C TYR A 48 -15.85 -5.89 5.79
N PRO A 49 -17.15 -5.63 5.97
CA PRO A 49 -17.69 -4.27 5.83
C PRO A 49 -17.19 -3.29 6.88
N LYS A 50 -16.63 -3.78 7.98
CA LYS A 50 -16.13 -2.90 9.05
C LYS A 50 -14.62 -2.65 8.94
N LEU A 51 -13.94 -3.30 8.02
CA LEU A 51 -12.50 -3.13 7.87
C LEU A 51 -12.21 -1.78 7.23
N ARG A 52 -11.31 -1.00 7.85
CA ARG A 52 -10.86 0.26 7.28
C ARG A 52 -9.90 -0.04 6.12
N ALA A 53 -10.24 0.43 4.95
CA ALA A 53 -9.42 0.22 3.76
C ALA A 53 -9.15 1.55 3.07
N TYR A 54 -7.90 1.76 2.70
CA TYR A 54 -7.44 2.92 1.95
C TYR A 54 -6.90 2.38 0.63
N SER A 55 -7.24 3.02 -0.47
CA SER A 55 -6.83 2.52 -1.78
C SER A 55 -6.52 3.64 -2.75
N VAL A 56 -5.66 3.33 -3.71
CA VAL A 56 -5.35 4.21 -4.82
C VAL A 56 -5.51 3.43 -6.11
N ALA A 57 -5.71 4.15 -7.22
CA ALA A 57 -5.85 3.54 -8.54
C ALA A 57 -4.48 3.34 -9.17
N GLY A 58 -4.26 2.15 -9.73
CA GLY A 58 -3.09 1.87 -10.53
C GLY A 58 -3.35 2.12 -12.01
N ASN A 59 -2.33 1.95 -12.82
CA ASN A 59 -2.42 2.20 -14.26
C ASN A 59 -3.33 1.20 -14.97
N CYS A 60 -3.63 0.06 -14.36
CA CYS A 60 -4.53 -0.94 -14.93
C CYS A 60 -5.94 -0.90 -14.35
N ASP A 61 -6.24 0.03 -13.45
CA ASP A 61 -7.58 0.19 -12.89
C ASP A 61 -8.39 1.15 -13.74
N TYR A 62 -8.75 0.72 -14.94
CA TYR A 62 -9.44 1.55 -15.92
C TYR A 62 -10.80 2.01 -15.40
N GLY A 63 -11.09 3.29 -15.55
CA GLY A 63 -12.36 3.86 -15.14
C GLY A 63 -12.52 4.04 -13.64
N ALA A 64 -11.49 3.82 -12.85
CA ALA A 64 -11.56 3.98 -11.41
C ALA A 64 -11.73 5.45 -11.02
N LEU A 65 -12.53 5.69 -10.00
CA LEU A 65 -12.75 7.03 -9.46
C LEU A 65 -11.76 7.37 -8.34
N GLU A 66 -11.07 6.37 -7.82
CA GLU A 66 -10.09 6.58 -6.76
C GLU A 66 -8.90 7.38 -7.28
N PRO A 67 -8.30 8.23 -6.43
CA PRO A 67 -7.10 8.96 -6.83
C PRO A 67 -5.91 8.02 -6.98
N THR A 68 -4.85 8.51 -7.63
CA THR A 68 -3.62 7.74 -7.78
C THR A 68 -2.71 7.84 -6.56
N ASP A 69 -2.93 8.83 -5.70
CA ASP A 69 -2.12 9.07 -4.51
C ASP A 69 -3.01 9.24 -3.29
N GLY A 70 -2.48 8.88 -2.12
CA GLY A 70 -3.14 9.12 -0.86
C GLY A 70 -2.14 9.50 0.23
N LEU A 71 -2.64 10.15 1.28
CA LEU A 71 -1.84 10.55 2.42
C LEU A 71 -2.67 10.30 3.67
N ALA A 72 -2.10 9.59 4.64
CA ALA A 72 -2.80 9.30 5.88
C ALA A 72 -1.80 9.25 7.03
N ALA A 73 -2.28 9.46 8.24
CA ALA A 73 -1.45 9.38 9.43
C ALA A 73 -1.95 8.28 10.35
N PHE A 74 -1.02 7.48 10.85
CA PHE A 74 -1.30 6.40 11.80
C PHE A 74 -0.32 6.53 12.95
N ASP A 75 -0.84 6.70 14.17
CA ASP A 75 0.00 6.90 15.37
C ASP A 75 1.02 8.02 15.19
N GLY A 76 0.62 9.09 14.50
CA GLY A 76 1.52 10.21 14.26
C GLY A 76 2.50 10.02 13.10
N VAL A 77 2.53 8.85 12.49
CA VAL A 77 3.38 8.59 11.33
C VAL A 77 2.61 8.92 10.07
N VAL A 78 3.16 9.84 9.28
CA VAL A 78 2.53 10.24 8.01
C VAL A 78 2.99 9.32 6.90
N ILE A 79 2.03 8.71 6.22
CA ILE A 79 2.28 7.74 5.16
C ILE A 79 1.74 8.28 3.85
N PHE A 80 2.61 8.36 2.83
CA PHE A 80 2.24 8.65 1.46
C PHE A 80 2.10 7.31 0.74
N TYR A 81 0.96 7.05 0.13
CA TYR A 81 0.76 5.80 -0.58
C TYR A 81 0.29 6.06 -2.00
N THR A 82 0.85 5.33 -2.95
CA THR A 82 0.61 5.53 -4.36
C THR A 82 0.86 4.22 -5.11
N HIS A 83 0.27 4.07 -6.30
CA HIS A 83 0.65 2.93 -7.13
C HIS A 83 2.11 3.08 -7.59
N GLY A 84 2.52 4.28 -7.94
CA GLY A 84 3.90 4.59 -8.29
C GLY A 84 4.14 4.81 -9.78
N HIS A 85 3.19 4.47 -10.64
CA HIS A 85 3.38 4.62 -12.08
C HIS A 85 3.62 6.07 -12.50
N MET A 86 3.13 7.03 -11.72
CA MET A 86 3.31 8.45 -12.02
C MET A 86 4.67 8.99 -11.54
N TYR A 87 5.43 8.17 -10.82
CA TYR A 87 6.71 8.61 -10.22
C TYR A 87 7.90 7.85 -10.77
N GLY A 88 7.73 7.12 -11.87
CA GLY A 88 8.83 6.43 -12.54
C GLY A 88 9.53 5.38 -11.68
N VAL A 89 8.79 4.71 -10.81
CA VAL A 89 9.39 3.78 -9.83
C VAL A 89 10.09 2.57 -10.46
N LYS A 90 9.84 2.29 -11.72
CA LYS A 90 10.55 1.21 -12.42
C LYS A 90 11.97 1.60 -12.79
N TYR A 91 12.29 2.89 -12.74
CA TYR A 91 13.60 3.39 -13.16
C TYR A 91 14.42 3.89 -11.98
N ASP A 92 13.75 4.55 -11.02
CA ASP A 92 14.41 5.26 -9.95
C ASP A 92 13.41 5.53 -8.83
N LEU A 93 13.86 5.64 -7.60
CA LEU A 93 12.99 5.91 -6.46
C LEU A 93 13.15 7.33 -5.91
N ASP A 94 14.03 8.14 -6.48
CA ASP A 94 14.25 9.50 -5.98
C ASP A 94 13.03 10.39 -6.14
N THR A 95 12.34 10.30 -7.28
CA THR A 95 11.13 11.10 -7.52
C THR A 95 10.06 10.78 -6.49
N LEU A 96 9.87 9.50 -6.18
CA LEU A 96 8.91 9.08 -5.17
C LEU A 96 9.31 9.57 -3.78
N ALA A 97 10.59 9.43 -3.43
CA ALA A 97 11.09 9.87 -2.13
C ALA A 97 10.91 11.39 -1.96
N ASP A 98 11.20 12.15 -3.01
CA ASP A 98 11.05 13.60 -2.99
C ASP A 98 9.58 14.00 -2.84
N ALA A 99 8.68 13.31 -3.55
CA ALA A 99 7.25 13.59 -3.46
C ALA A 99 6.72 13.33 -2.05
N ALA A 100 7.15 12.23 -1.44
CA ALA A 100 6.74 11.89 -0.08
C ALA A 100 7.29 12.92 0.93
N SER A 101 8.57 13.27 0.78
CA SER A 101 9.21 14.24 1.67
C SER A 101 8.53 15.61 1.58
N ALA A 102 8.18 16.04 0.38
CA ALA A 102 7.51 17.32 0.17
C ALA A 102 6.13 17.37 0.86
N ARG A 103 5.53 16.22 1.10
CA ARG A 103 4.24 16.11 1.79
C ARG A 103 4.38 15.86 3.28
N GLY A 104 5.60 15.87 3.80
CA GLY A 104 5.84 15.60 5.22
C GLY A 104 5.71 14.14 5.59
N ALA A 105 5.75 13.22 4.62
CA ALA A 105 5.61 11.81 4.89
C ALA A 105 6.94 11.19 5.33
N GLU A 106 6.86 10.27 6.28
CA GLU A 106 8.00 9.51 6.76
C GLU A 106 8.09 8.15 6.08
N VAL A 107 6.99 7.72 5.47
CA VAL A 107 6.88 6.43 4.79
C VAL A 107 6.23 6.67 3.44
N ALA A 108 6.74 6.01 2.41
CA ALA A 108 6.12 5.99 1.09
C ALA A 108 5.89 4.54 0.68
N LEU A 109 4.63 4.21 0.44
CA LEU A 109 4.23 2.87 -0.02
C LEU A 109 3.97 2.94 -1.51
N PHE A 110 4.48 1.97 -2.26
CA PHE A 110 4.31 1.93 -3.70
C PHE A 110 4.22 0.49 -4.22
N GLY A 111 3.63 0.33 -5.39
CA GLY A 111 3.52 -0.95 -6.07
C GLY A 111 4.14 -0.89 -7.45
N HIS A 112 3.39 -1.34 -8.45
CA HIS A 112 3.70 -1.22 -9.88
C HIS A 112 4.86 -2.10 -10.37
N THR A 113 5.98 -2.18 -9.64
CA THR A 113 7.14 -2.96 -10.07
C THR A 113 6.94 -4.46 -9.87
N HIS A 114 6.01 -4.86 -9.03
CA HIS A 114 5.76 -6.24 -8.60
C HIS A 114 6.94 -6.84 -7.82
N ILE A 115 7.90 -6.03 -7.40
CA ILE A 115 9.10 -6.50 -6.72
C ILE A 115 9.08 -5.97 -5.29
N PRO A 116 9.09 -6.85 -4.29
CA PRO A 116 9.18 -6.40 -2.90
C PRO A 116 10.44 -5.58 -2.67
N HIS A 117 10.31 -4.49 -1.92
CA HIS A 117 11.43 -3.59 -1.69
C HIS A 117 11.24 -2.85 -0.38
N ALA A 118 12.33 -2.62 0.34
CA ALA A 118 12.31 -1.84 1.56
C ALA A 118 13.66 -1.14 1.70
N GLU A 119 13.64 0.19 1.75
CA GLU A 119 14.86 0.97 1.97
C GLU A 119 14.53 2.33 2.54
N ALA A 120 15.50 2.93 3.23
CA ALA A 120 15.40 4.32 3.66
C ALA A 120 16.17 5.18 2.66
N ARG A 121 15.54 6.25 2.19
CA ARG A 121 16.15 7.16 1.21
C ARG A 121 15.70 8.58 1.50
N SER A 122 16.67 9.47 1.71
CA SER A 122 16.36 10.89 1.95
C SER A 122 15.40 11.12 3.13
N GLY A 123 15.54 10.30 4.17
CA GLY A 123 14.70 10.40 5.37
C GLY A 123 13.31 9.78 5.23
N VAL A 124 13.03 9.10 4.12
CA VAL A 124 11.75 8.44 3.87
C VAL A 124 11.97 6.94 3.79
N PHE A 125 11.13 6.16 4.47
CA PHE A 125 11.15 4.72 4.34
C PHE A 125 10.27 4.32 3.16
N LEU A 126 10.89 3.74 2.14
CA LEU A 126 10.20 3.30 0.92
C LEU A 126 9.90 1.82 1.03
N PHE A 127 8.64 1.45 0.82
CA PHE A 127 8.21 0.07 0.97
C PHE A 127 7.29 -0.36 -0.16
N ASN A 128 7.60 -1.49 -0.79
CA ASN A 128 6.77 -2.12 -1.82
C ASN A 128 6.47 -3.55 -1.37
N PRO A 129 5.20 -3.92 -1.23
CA PRO A 129 4.84 -5.28 -0.79
C PRO A 129 5.02 -6.33 -1.88
N GLY A 130 5.29 -5.93 -3.13
CA GLY A 130 5.26 -6.82 -4.26
C GLY A 130 3.84 -7.10 -4.70
N SER A 131 3.68 -7.97 -5.70
CA SER A 131 2.37 -8.35 -6.21
C SER A 131 1.72 -9.37 -5.27
N CYS A 132 0.51 -9.06 -4.79
CA CYS A 132 -0.16 -9.97 -3.85
C CYS A 132 -0.63 -11.26 -4.50
N GLY A 133 -0.66 -11.32 -5.83
CA GLY A 133 -0.95 -12.57 -6.53
C GLY A 133 0.17 -13.59 -6.44
N ARG A 134 1.36 -13.16 -6.03
CA ARG A 134 2.55 -14.01 -5.93
C ARG A 134 3.22 -13.93 -4.58
N CYS A 135 2.80 -13.04 -3.73
CA CYS A 135 3.56 -12.74 -2.54
C CYS A 135 2.90 -13.27 -1.28
N TYR A 136 3.62 -13.09 -0.23
CA TYR A 136 3.24 -13.42 1.10
C TYR A 136 2.53 -12.23 1.74
N THR A 137 2.00 -12.45 2.92
CA THR A 137 1.40 -11.39 3.70
C THR A 137 2.44 -10.31 3.99
N CYS A 138 2.11 -9.07 3.67
CA CYS A 138 2.98 -7.94 3.90
C CYS A 138 2.36 -7.05 4.95
N LEU A 139 2.98 -7.01 6.12
CA LEU A 139 2.50 -6.22 7.25
C LEU A 139 3.48 -5.12 7.56
N LEU A 140 2.93 -3.95 7.85
CA LEU A 140 3.71 -2.80 8.28
C LEU A 140 3.20 -2.38 9.65
N TYR A 141 4.10 -2.18 10.58
CA TYR A 141 3.75 -1.69 11.90
C TYR A 141 4.16 -0.24 12.01
N THR A 142 3.22 0.61 12.40
CA THR A 142 3.55 1.97 12.80
C THR A 142 3.53 2.00 14.31
N SER A 143 4.55 2.56 14.89
CA SER A 143 4.59 2.75 16.32
C SER A 143 5.40 4.00 16.58
N ASP A 144 5.27 4.51 17.76
CA ASP A 144 6.16 5.58 18.18
C ASP A 144 7.53 5.05 18.29
N ALA A 145 7.67 3.90 18.03
CA ALA A 145 8.95 3.37 17.91
C ALA A 145 9.67 4.00 16.77
N ALA A 146 9.10 4.93 16.18
CA ALA A 146 9.93 5.86 15.48
C ALA A 146 11.20 6.01 16.24
N ASP A 147 11.07 5.64 17.32
CA ASP A 147 12.10 5.36 18.21
C ASP A 147 12.98 4.20 17.81
N ASP A 148 12.80 3.55 16.89
CA ASP A 148 13.74 2.51 16.52
C ASP A 148 14.81 2.96 15.58
#